data_3a64a924f52d2ecf5e8328d941beea80
#
_entry.id   3a64a924f52d2ecf5e8328d941beea80
#
_cell.length_a   1.000
_cell.length_b   1.000
_cell.length_c   1.000
_cell.angle_alpha   90.00
_cell.angle_beta   90.00
_cell.angle_gamma   90.00
#
_symmetry.space_group_name_H-M   'P 1'
#
loop_
_entity.id
_entity.type
_entity.pdbx_description
1 polymer ?
#
loop_
_entity_poly.entity_id
_entity_poly.type
_entity_poly.pdbx_seq_one_letter_code
_entity_poly.pdbx_strand_id
1 'polypeptide(L)'
;MSGEEVVDDPLIGTKIGPCRVEQRLAAGGMGVVYRARHLLLDQEVAVKILAPSLAADQEYVTRFFREAGAAGQIDHPNVIRVIDGGKNENIYYLIMEYVPGDTLDRVLDQERRLSLQRATRFTREIAAGLAAAHRSGIIHRDIKPGNVIVSPDGKSHLTDFGLARHTETRKGLTVEGTFLGTPEYASPEQVEGRRLDHRSDLYSLGVTYYQLLSGTLPFLGESPMEMAIKRTKELPRPLENAFPGADARSCAIVKKLLQVEPSQRYQNATDLIRDLDLILKGPAEGAAGQVQTTRKIENVLVAPKSRR
;
A
#
# COMPACT_ATOMS: atom_id res chain seq x y z
N MET A 1 -27.21 -7.75 -12.32
CA MET A 1 -27.75 -7.97 -10.96
C MET A 1 -27.25 -9.33 -10.52
N SER A 2 -26.04 -9.36 -9.96
CA SER A 2 -25.43 -10.56 -9.36
C SER A 2 -25.93 -10.62 -7.92
N GLY A 3 -26.75 -11.67 -7.63
CA GLY A 3 -27.22 -11.93 -6.28
C GLY A 3 -26.03 -12.16 -5.36
N GLU A 4 -25.83 -11.29 -4.41
CA GLU A 4 -25.01 -11.58 -3.24
C GLU A 4 -25.71 -12.73 -2.50
N GLU A 5 -25.13 -13.93 -2.52
CA GLU A 5 -25.48 -14.97 -1.56
C GLU A 5 -25.35 -14.34 -0.16
N VAL A 6 -26.47 -14.21 0.52
CA VAL A 6 -26.49 -13.87 1.95
C VAL A 6 -25.89 -15.06 2.67
N VAL A 7 -24.58 -15.07 2.82
CA VAL A 7 -23.88 -16.01 3.68
C VAL A 7 -24.36 -15.66 5.09
N ASP A 8 -25.10 -16.60 5.68
CA ASP A 8 -25.59 -16.49 7.06
C ASP A 8 -24.36 -16.52 8.00
N ASP A 9 -23.81 -15.32 8.26
CA ASP A 9 -22.61 -15.16 9.10
C ASP A 9 -23.07 -15.13 10.57
N PRO A 10 -22.78 -16.18 11.36
CA PRO A 10 -23.30 -16.34 12.72
C PRO A 10 -22.86 -15.25 13.68
N LEU A 11 -21.87 -14.44 13.31
CA LEU A 11 -21.40 -13.35 14.16
C LEU A 11 -22.18 -12.05 13.95
N ILE A 12 -22.94 -11.90 12.85
CA ILE A 12 -23.77 -10.72 12.62
C ILE A 12 -24.89 -10.65 13.68
N GLY A 13 -25.04 -9.48 14.31
CA GLY A 13 -25.97 -9.24 15.41
C GLY A 13 -25.44 -9.65 16.79
N THR A 14 -24.34 -10.43 16.85
CA THR A 14 -23.76 -10.85 18.15
C THR A 14 -22.93 -9.72 18.78
N LYS A 15 -22.62 -9.91 20.06
CA LYS A 15 -21.77 -9.00 20.84
C LYS A 15 -20.36 -9.58 20.96
N ILE A 16 -19.35 -8.82 20.51
CA ILE A 16 -17.93 -9.12 20.66
C ILE A 16 -17.29 -8.00 21.49
N GLY A 17 -16.90 -8.34 22.70
CA GLY A 17 -16.44 -7.33 23.67
C GLY A 17 -17.48 -6.22 23.87
N PRO A 18 -17.12 -4.94 23.76
CA PRO A 18 -18.05 -3.80 23.87
C PRO A 18 -18.84 -3.49 22.59
N CYS A 19 -18.68 -4.29 21.52
CA CYS A 19 -19.22 -3.97 20.19
C CYS A 19 -20.31 -4.94 19.77
N ARG A 20 -21.31 -4.46 19.03
CA ARG A 20 -22.29 -5.27 18.30
C ARG A 20 -21.87 -5.34 16.83
N VAL A 21 -21.69 -6.56 16.34
CA VAL A 21 -21.33 -6.83 14.95
C VAL A 21 -22.52 -6.53 14.02
N GLU A 22 -22.30 -5.76 12.96
CA GLU A 22 -23.37 -5.34 12.04
C GLU A 22 -23.21 -5.90 10.63
N GLN A 23 -21.99 -5.90 10.12
CA GLN A 23 -21.72 -6.27 8.72
C GLN A 23 -20.30 -6.83 8.57
N ARG A 24 -20.14 -7.86 7.78
CA ARG A 24 -18.82 -8.36 7.37
C ARG A 24 -18.23 -7.44 6.29
N LEU A 25 -16.99 -6.96 6.49
CA LEU A 25 -16.28 -6.09 5.56
C LEU A 25 -15.28 -6.88 4.70
N ALA A 26 -14.49 -7.76 5.33
CA ALA A 26 -13.45 -8.52 4.65
C ALA A 26 -13.18 -9.83 5.37
N ALA A 27 -12.63 -10.82 4.65
CA ALA A 27 -12.10 -12.06 5.21
C ALA A 27 -10.76 -12.40 4.52
N GLY A 28 -9.84 -12.96 5.30
CA GLY A 28 -8.54 -13.39 4.83
C GLY A 28 -7.92 -14.44 5.74
N GLY A 29 -6.69 -14.85 5.43
CA GLY A 29 -6.00 -15.89 6.22
C GLY A 29 -5.76 -15.55 7.69
N MET A 30 -5.77 -14.26 8.04
CA MET A 30 -5.59 -13.81 9.43
C MET A 30 -6.89 -13.67 10.21
N GLY A 31 -8.03 -13.76 9.56
CA GLY A 31 -9.34 -13.62 10.19
C GLY A 31 -10.31 -12.80 9.37
N VAL A 32 -11.30 -12.27 10.06
CA VAL A 32 -12.42 -11.54 9.45
C VAL A 32 -12.53 -10.16 10.09
N VAL A 33 -12.83 -9.16 9.26
CA VAL A 33 -13.08 -7.78 9.70
C VAL A 33 -14.57 -7.48 9.53
N TYR A 34 -15.16 -6.92 10.58
CA TYR A 34 -16.57 -6.53 10.62
C TYR A 34 -16.71 -5.03 10.89
N ARG A 35 -17.70 -4.41 10.30
CA ARG A 35 -18.26 -3.16 10.81
C ARG A 35 -19.10 -3.52 12.04
N ALA A 36 -18.96 -2.74 13.09
CA ALA A 36 -19.66 -2.94 14.35
C ALA A 36 -19.97 -1.59 15.00
N ARG A 37 -20.92 -1.58 15.93
CA ARG A 37 -21.23 -0.42 16.77
C ARG A 37 -20.69 -0.62 18.16
N HIS A 38 -19.87 0.30 18.62
CA HIS A 38 -19.38 0.33 19.98
C HIS A 38 -20.51 0.78 20.92
N LEU A 39 -21.02 -0.12 21.77
CA LEU A 39 -22.28 0.07 22.51
C LEU A 39 -22.25 1.21 23.54
N LEU A 40 -21.08 1.49 24.13
CA LEU A 40 -20.94 2.56 25.12
C LEU A 40 -20.71 3.92 24.47
N LEU A 41 -19.91 3.97 23.38
CA LEU A 41 -19.55 5.22 22.70
C LEU A 41 -20.52 5.61 21.60
N ASP A 42 -21.43 4.70 21.24
CA ASP A 42 -22.37 4.83 20.10
C ASP A 42 -21.67 5.22 18.78
N GLN A 43 -20.51 4.63 18.50
CA GLN A 43 -19.69 4.91 17.33
C GLN A 43 -19.53 3.67 16.45
N GLU A 44 -19.47 3.88 15.14
CA GLU A 44 -19.06 2.84 14.21
C GLU A 44 -17.58 2.55 14.37
N VAL A 45 -17.23 1.26 14.42
CA VAL A 45 -15.87 0.75 14.56
C VAL A 45 -15.66 -0.42 13.62
N ALA A 46 -14.41 -0.72 13.30
CA ALA A 46 -14.03 -1.98 12.66
C ALA A 46 -13.56 -2.97 13.74
N VAL A 47 -14.10 -4.18 13.71
CA VAL A 47 -13.70 -5.27 14.62
C VAL A 47 -13.01 -6.35 13.80
N LYS A 48 -11.72 -6.53 14.00
CA LYS A 48 -10.92 -7.60 13.40
C LYS A 48 -10.88 -8.80 14.35
N ILE A 49 -11.41 -9.92 13.89
CA ILE A 49 -11.45 -11.18 14.64
C ILE A 49 -10.34 -12.07 14.10
N LEU A 50 -9.50 -12.59 14.99
CA LEU A 50 -8.42 -13.50 14.67
C LEU A 50 -8.95 -14.86 14.19
N ALA A 51 -8.37 -15.40 13.12
CA ALA A 51 -8.73 -16.72 12.61
C ALA A 51 -8.54 -17.80 13.71
N PRO A 52 -9.46 -18.78 13.82
CA PRO A 52 -9.37 -19.82 14.84
C PRO A 52 -8.05 -20.63 14.81
N SER A 53 -7.50 -20.86 13.61
CA SER A 53 -6.20 -21.53 13.44
C SER A 53 -5.04 -20.77 14.06
N LEU A 54 -5.07 -19.45 14.02
CA LEU A 54 -4.06 -18.55 14.62
C LEU A 54 -4.35 -18.32 16.11
N ALA A 55 -5.61 -18.35 16.52
CA ALA A 55 -6.03 -18.22 17.90
C ALA A 55 -5.60 -19.42 18.77
N ALA A 56 -5.33 -20.57 18.15
CA ALA A 56 -4.82 -21.76 18.84
C ALA A 56 -3.33 -21.63 19.25
N ASP A 57 -2.58 -20.73 18.61
CA ASP A 57 -1.17 -20.46 18.93
C ASP A 57 -1.05 -19.28 19.91
N GLN A 58 -0.76 -19.60 21.18
CA GLN A 58 -0.65 -18.60 22.26
C GLN A 58 0.52 -17.61 22.02
N GLU A 59 1.57 -18.03 21.36
CA GLU A 59 2.69 -17.14 20.99
C GLU A 59 2.27 -16.15 19.92
N TYR A 60 1.47 -16.60 18.95
CA TYR A 60 0.88 -15.73 17.94
C TYR A 60 -0.07 -14.69 18.56
N VAL A 61 -0.95 -15.12 19.45
CA VAL A 61 -1.89 -14.24 20.19
C VAL A 61 -1.12 -13.16 20.98
N THR A 62 -0.07 -13.56 21.68
CA THR A 62 0.75 -12.61 22.46
C THR A 62 1.39 -11.56 21.56
N ARG A 63 1.92 -11.96 20.40
CA ARG A 63 2.49 -11.04 19.42
C ARG A 63 1.41 -10.13 18.79
N PHE A 64 0.27 -10.69 18.44
CA PHE A 64 -0.86 -9.96 17.90
C PHE A 64 -1.26 -8.76 18.78
N PHE A 65 -1.41 -8.97 20.09
CA PHE A 65 -1.72 -7.88 21.02
C PHE A 65 -0.54 -6.92 21.23
N ARG A 66 0.69 -7.41 21.27
CA ARG A 66 1.88 -6.54 21.39
C ARG A 66 2.01 -5.60 20.20
N GLU A 67 1.86 -6.12 18.98
CA GLU A 67 1.95 -5.33 17.75
C GLU A 67 0.76 -4.36 17.62
N ALA A 68 -0.45 -4.80 17.97
CA ALA A 68 -1.61 -3.93 18.04
C ALA A 68 -1.44 -2.79 19.05
N GLY A 69 -0.89 -3.08 20.24
CA GLY A 69 -0.61 -2.06 21.27
C GLY A 69 0.44 -1.05 20.81
N ALA A 70 1.44 -1.48 20.04
CA ALA A 70 2.41 -0.58 19.45
C ALA A 70 1.76 0.29 18.34
N ALA A 71 0.99 -0.33 17.45
CA ALA A 71 0.27 0.39 16.39
C ALA A 71 -0.74 1.40 16.95
N GLY A 72 -1.39 1.09 18.08
CA GLY A 72 -2.32 1.99 18.78
C GLY A 72 -1.69 3.29 19.29
N GLN A 73 -0.36 3.38 19.36
CA GLN A 73 0.35 4.61 19.73
C GLN A 73 0.60 5.55 18.54
N ILE A 74 0.29 5.12 17.31
CA ILE A 74 0.47 5.93 16.11
C ILE A 74 -0.76 6.82 15.95
N ASP A 75 -0.60 8.12 16.20
CA ASP A 75 -1.62 9.13 15.92
C ASP A 75 -1.24 9.88 14.64
N HIS A 76 -1.88 9.51 13.53
CA HIS A 76 -1.62 10.11 12.23
C HIS A 76 -2.84 10.00 11.31
N PRO A 77 -3.22 11.04 10.55
CA PRO A 77 -4.43 11.05 9.70
C PRO A 77 -4.44 10.00 8.59
N ASN A 78 -3.28 9.48 8.19
CA ASN A 78 -3.17 8.42 7.18
C ASN A 78 -2.89 7.03 7.79
N VAL A 79 -3.21 6.83 9.06
CA VAL A 79 -3.09 5.54 9.76
C VAL A 79 -4.39 5.26 10.51
N ILE A 80 -4.98 4.08 10.28
CA ILE A 80 -6.14 3.64 11.03
C ILE A 80 -5.73 3.34 12.47
N ARG A 81 -6.37 4.02 13.41
CA ARG A 81 -6.06 3.88 14.83
C ARG A 81 -6.62 2.58 15.41
N VAL A 82 -5.81 1.83 16.14
CA VAL A 82 -6.28 0.77 17.03
C VAL A 82 -6.80 1.42 18.31
N ILE A 83 -8.05 1.10 18.68
CA ILE A 83 -8.75 1.69 19.83
C ILE A 83 -8.61 0.80 21.05
N ASP A 84 -8.86 -0.50 20.86
CA ASP A 84 -8.87 -1.48 21.95
C ASP A 84 -8.67 -2.89 21.39
N GLY A 85 -8.52 -3.88 22.26
CA GLY A 85 -8.46 -5.27 21.88
C GLY A 85 -8.68 -6.18 23.10
N GLY A 86 -9.14 -7.39 22.83
CA GLY A 86 -9.46 -8.30 23.90
C GLY A 86 -9.77 -9.72 23.46
N LYS A 87 -10.22 -10.48 24.45
CA LYS A 87 -10.72 -11.85 24.31
C LYS A 87 -12.16 -11.93 24.75
N ASN A 88 -13.02 -12.49 23.92
CA ASN A 88 -14.39 -12.84 24.27
C ASN A 88 -14.55 -14.36 24.07
N GLU A 89 -14.66 -15.12 25.16
CA GLU A 89 -14.60 -16.59 25.14
C GLU A 89 -13.34 -17.10 24.43
N ASN A 90 -13.46 -17.68 23.23
CA ASN A 90 -12.36 -18.18 22.40
C ASN A 90 -12.03 -17.26 21.22
N ILE A 91 -12.65 -16.07 21.16
CA ILE A 91 -12.48 -15.10 20.09
C ILE A 91 -11.52 -14.02 20.54
N TYR A 92 -10.38 -13.88 19.86
CA TYR A 92 -9.47 -12.75 20.03
C TYR A 92 -9.82 -11.70 18.99
N TYR A 93 -9.91 -10.43 19.42
CA TYR A 93 -10.34 -9.34 18.54
C TYR A 93 -9.57 -8.05 18.78
N LEU A 94 -9.53 -7.19 17.76
CA LEU A 94 -9.12 -5.79 17.84
C LEU A 94 -10.26 -4.90 17.42
N ILE A 95 -10.39 -3.77 18.10
CA ILE A 95 -11.31 -2.68 17.75
C ILE A 95 -10.48 -1.57 17.15
N MET A 96 -10.83 -1.15 15.95
CA MET A 96 -10.13 -0.12 15.19
C MET A 96 -11.11 0.96 14.75
N GLU A 97 -10.59 2.11 14.41
CA GLU A 97 -11.34 3.14 13.71
C GLU A 97 -11.97 2.58 12.44
N TYR A 98 -13.25 2.83 12.23
CA TYR A 98 -13.92 2.51 10.98
C TYR A 98 -13.79 3.69 10.02
N VAL A 99 -13.14 3.47 8.90
CA VAL A 99 -13.06 4.41 7.79
C VAL A 99 -13.92 3.85 6.65
N PRO A 100 -15.02 4.53 6.28
CA PRO A 100 -15.82 4.11 5.13
C PRO A 100 -15.00 4.27 3.85
N GLY A 101 -15.20 3.39 2.87
CA GLY A 101 -14.53 3.43 1.58
C GLY A 101 -14.10 2.06 1.08
N ASP A 102 -13.40 2.05 -0.03
CA ASP A 102 -12.86 0.84 -0.65
C ASP A 102 -11.36 0.71 -0.39
N THR A 103 -10.86 -0.52 -0.44
CA THR A 103 -9.43 -0.75 -0.44
C THR A 103 -8.82 -0.34 -1.78
N LEU A 104 -7.56 0.09 -1.76
CA LEU A 104 -6.88 0.61 -2.95
C LEU A 104 -6.69 -0.45 -4.05
N ASP A 105 -6.69 -1.75 -3.71
CA ASP A 105 -6.71 -2.84 -4.68
C ASP A 105 -8.05 -2.88 -5.43
N ARG A 106 -9.19 -2.75 -4.74
CA ARG A 106 -10.51 -2.65 -5.39
C ARG A 106 -10.59 -1.43 -6.31
N VAL A 107 -10.04 -0.30 -5.90
CA VAL A 107 -9.94 0.89 -6.77
C VAL A 107 -9.12 0.58 -8.03
N LEU A 108 -8.00 -0.15 -7.89
CA LEU A 108 -7.18 -0.57 -9.03
C LEU A 108 -7.90 -1.57 -9.94
N ASP A 109 -8.66 -2.51 -9.38
CA ASP A 109 -9.43 -3.48 -10.16
C ASP A 109 -10.48 -2.79 -11.04
N GLN A 110 -11.08 -1.71 -10.54
CA GLN A 110 -12.06 -0.91 -11.28
C GLN A 110 -11.41 0.00 -12.34
N GLU A 111 -10.32 0.69 -11.98
CA GLU A 111 -9.70 1.73 -12.82
C GLU A 111 -8.49 1.20 -13.62
N ARG A 112 -8.02 -0.01 -13.34
CA ARG A 112 -6.82 -0.67 -13.87
C ARG A 112 -5.51 0.03 -13.52
N ARG A 113 -5.47 1.36 -13.56
CA ARG A 113 -4.34 2.19 -13.15
C ARG A 113 -4.83 3.59 -12.78
N LEU A 114 -4.05 4.29 -11.99
CA LEU A 114 -4.39 5.63 -11.56
C LEU A 114 -3.67 6.71 -12.39
N SER A 115 -4.23 7.92 -12.40
CA SER A 115 -3.51 9.08 -12.90
C SER A 115 -2.27 9.36 -12.06
N LEU A 116 -1.25 9.97 -12.66
CA LEU A 116 -0.01 10.37 -11.97
C LEU A 116 -0.29 11.10 -10.66
N GLN A 117 -1.19 12.08 -10.69
CA GLN A 117 -1.52 12.90 -9.53
C GLN A 117 -2.15 12.06 -8.40
N ARG A 118 -3.10 11.15 -8.70
CA ARG A 118 -3.73 10.31 -7.68
C ARG A 118 -2.76 9.28 -7.11
N ALA A 119 -2.02 8.57 -7.99
CA ALA A 119 -1.03 7.59 -7.56
C ALA A 119 0.05 8.22 -6.67
N THR A 120 0.57 9.40 -7.07
CA THR A 120 1.58 10.13 -6.30
C THR A 120 1.02 10.61 -4.96
N ARG A 121 -0.21 11.13 -4.92
CA ARG A 121 -0.86 11.58 -3.70
C ARG A 121 -1.04 10.43 -2.71
N PHE A 122 -1.60 9.30 -3.14
CA PHE A 122 -1.76 8.13 -2.26
C PHE A 122 -0.41 7.61 -1.76
N THR A 123 0.58 7.50 -2.65
CA THR A 123 1.95 7.08 -2.25
C THR A 123 2.54 8.02 -1.21
N ARG A 124 2.34 9.33 -1.36
CA ARG A 124 2.79 10.35 -0.41
C ARG A 124 2.10 10.24 0.94
N GLU A 125 0.78 10.01 0.96
CA GLU A 125 -0.02 9.83 2.17
C GLU A 125 0.39 8.55 2.92
N ILE A 126 0.56 7.43 2.20
CA ILE A 126 1.10 6.18 2.76
C ILE A 126 2.49 6.41 3.35
N ALA A 127 3.37 7.10 2.62
CA ALA A 127 4.71 7.44 3.12
C ALA A 127 4.66 8.30 4.38
N ALA A 128 3.68 9.20 4.52
CA ALA A 128 3.49 10.00 5.72
C ALA A 128 3.06 9.15 6.92
N GLY A 129 2.13 8.21 6.73
CA GLY A 129 1.76 7.21 7.74
C GLY A 129 2.95 6.34 8.16
N LEU A 130 3.74 5.86 7.18
CA LEU A 130 4.98 5.11 7.45
C LEU A 130 6.01 5.94 8.23
N ALA A 131 6.18 7.23 7.87
CA ALA A 131 7.09 8.10 8.61
C ALA A 131 6.69 8.24 10.10
N ALA A 132 5.39 8.27 10.39
CA ALA A 132 4.90 8.29 11.78
C ALA A 132 5.19 6.97 12.49
N ALA A 133 4.92 5.83 11.88
CA ALA A 133 5.19 4.49 12.43
C ALA A 133 6.69 4.27 12.68
N HIS A 134 7.52 4.61 11.71
CA HIS A 134 8.98 4.41 11.76
C HIS A 134 9.62 5.24 12.88
N ARG A 135 9.11 6.46 13.18
CA ARG A 135 9.58 7.24 14.34
C ARG A 135 9.34 6.54 15.67
N SER A 136 8.29 5.73 15.76
CA SER A 136 7.97 4.89 16.93
C SER A 136 8.64 3.51 16.88
N GLY A 137 9.56 3.27 15.94
CA GLY A 137 10.26 2.00 15.77
C GLY A 137 9.38 0.87 15.21
N ILE A 138 8.22 1.19 14.65
CA ILE A 138 7.26 0.22 14.13
C ILE A 138 7.49 0.08 12.62
N ILE A 139 7.66 -1.17 12.15
CA ILE A 139 7.77 -1.55 10.74
C ILE A 139 6.47 -2.22 10.34
N HIS A 140 5.87 -1.81 9.24
CA HIS A 140 4.57 -2.33 8.79
C HIS A 140 4.66 -3.75 8.23
N ARG A 141 5.67 -4.04 7.41
CA ARG A 141 6.02 -5.36 6.84
C ARG A 141 5.07 -5.93 5.78
N ASP A 142 3.90 -5.35 5.56
CA ASP A 142 2.92 -5.82 4.56
C ASP A 142 2.25 -4.64 3.83
N ILE A 143 3.08 -3.74 3.26
CA ILE A 143 2.60 -2.62 2.44
C ILE A 143 2.15 -3.16 1.07
N LYS A 144 0.86 -2.96 0.78
CA LYS A 144 0.21 -3.34 -0.48
C LYS A 144 -1.11 -2.56 -0.62
N PRO A 145 -1.72 -2.50 -1.83
CA PRO A 145 -2.99 -1.80 -2.03
C PRO A 145 -4.12 -2.31 -1.15
N GLY A 146 -4.21 -3.62 -0.88
CA GLY A 146 -5.25 -4.19 -0.02
C GLY A 146 -5.19 -3.76 1.46
N ASN A 147 -4.07 -3.19 1.92
CA ASN A 147 -3.91 -2.67 3.26
C ASN A 147 -4.00 -1.13 3.31
N VAL A 148 -4.61 -0.52 2.29
CA VAL A 148 -4.85 0.92 2.21
C VAL A 148 -6.32 1.17 1.92
N ILE A 149 -7.04 1.88 2.78
CA ILE A 149 -8.43 2.27 2.58
C ILE A 149 -8.47 3.67 1.99
N VAL A 150 -9.24 3.85 0.92
CA VAL A 150 -9.49 5.15 0.30
C VAL A 150 -10.86 5.63 0.74
N SER A 151 -10.89 6.66 1.58
CA SER A 151 -12.13 7.25 2.09
C SER A 151 -12.85 8.10 1.03
N PRO A 152 -14.17 8.39 1.19
CA PRO A 152 -14.96 9.15 0.21
C PRO A 152 -14.42 10.56 -0.07
N ASP A 153 -13.68 11.17 0.88
CA ASP A 153 -13.00 12.46 0.69
C ASP A 153 -11.69 12.33 -0.10
N GLY A 154 -11.38 11.11 -0.56
CA GLY A 154 -10.23 10.80 -1.41
C GLY A 154 -8.89 10.72 -0.68
N LYS A 155 -8.88 10.58 0.65
CA LYS A 155 -7.65 10.32 1.43
C LYS A 155 -7.37 8.83 1.55
N SER A 156 -6.11 8.48 1.72
CA SER A 156 -5.68 7.11 1.97
C SER A 156 -5.32 6.89 3.43
N HIS A 157 -5.72 5.73 3.96
CA HIS A 157 -5.50 5.33 5.35
C HIS A 157 -4.87 3.95 5.40
N LEU A 158 -3.69 3.85 6.00
CA LEU A 158 -2.95 2.61 6.14
C LEU A 158 -3.52 1.79 7.31
N THR A 159 -3.77 0.51 7.07
CA THR A 159 -4.29 -0.44 8.06
C THR A 159 -3.39 -1.67 8.18
N ASP A 160 -3.64 -2.51 9.18
CA ASP A 160 -3.01 -3.82 9.35
C ASP A 160 -1.48 -3.78 9.59
N PHE A 161 -1.03 -2.86 10.43
CA PHE A 161 0.36 -2.81 10.87
C PHE A 161 0.78 -4.15 11.51
N GLY A 162 1.76 -4.80 10.88
CA GLY A 162 2.58 -5.88 11.45
C GLY A 162 1.87 -7.12 12.01
N LEU A 163 0.53 -7.12 12.09
CA LEU A 163 -0.28 -8.13 12.78
C LEU A 163 -0.09 -9.56 12.24
N ALA A 164 0.69 -9.74 11.20
CA ALA A 164 0.71 -10.91 10.35
C ALA A 164 1.95 -11.78 10.42
N ARG A 165 3.01 -11.46 11.16
CA ARG A 165 4.27 -12.21 10.97
C ARG A 165 4.76 -13.01 12.16
N HIS A 166 4.75 -14.33 11.97
CA HIS A 166 5.74 -15.24 12.49
C HIS A 166 7.12 -14.86 11.96
N THR A 167 7.96 -14.10 12.65
CA THR A 167 9.36 -14.02 12.26
C THR A 167 10.28 -13.64 13.42
N GLU A 168 10.54 -14.61 14.27
CA GLU A 168 11.88 -14.79 14.82
C GLU A 168 12.50 -16.14 14.41
N THR A 169 11.80 -16.95 13.61
CA THR A 169 12.41 -18.10 12.96
C THR A 169 13.12 -17.65 11.68
N ARG A 170 14.41 -17.81 11.67
CA ARG A 170 15.43 -17.52 10.65
C ARG A 170 15.24 -18.19 9.27
N LYS A 171 13.99 -18.27 8.75
CA LYS A 171 13.74 -18.88 7.44
C LYS A 171 12.67 -18.04 6.72
N GLY A 172 13.09 -17.25 5.76
CA GLY A 172 12.21 -16.48 4.85
C GLY A 172 11.21 -17.35 4.09
N LEU A 173 11.61 -18.57 3.73
CA LEU A 173 10.73 -19.66 3.32
C LEU A 173 10.56 -20.61 4.52
N THR A 174 9.30 -20.96 4.85
CA THR A 174 9.06 -22.07 5.77
C THR A 174 9.60 -23.37 5.15
N VAL A 175 9.91 -24.37 6.00
CA VAL A 175 10.42 -25.70 5.55
C VAL A 175 9.46 -26.36 4.54
N GLU A 176 8.20 -25.91 4.49
CA GLU A 176 7.15 -26.39 3.59
C GLU A 176 6.94 -25.52 2.34
N GLY A 177 7.80 -24.52 2.08
CA GLY A 177 7.68 -23.66 0.88
C GLY A 177 6.53 -22.65 0.92
N THR A 178 5.87 -22.47 2.08
CA THR A 178 4.77 -21.52 2.24
C THR A 178 5.30 -20.16 2.67
N PHE A 179 5.01 -19.12 1.91
CA PHE A 179 5.33 -17.74 2.28
C PHE A 179 4.13 -17.15 3.02
N LEU A 180 4.33 -16.66 4.24
CA LEU A 180 3.28 -16.00 4.99
C LEU A 180 3.23 -14.50 4.62
N GLY A 181 2.12 -14.07 4.05
CA GLY A 181 1.90 -12.70 3.57
C GLY A 181 1.62 -12.66 2.08
N THR A 182 1.78 -11.49 1.48
CA THR A 182 1.57 -11.25 0.05
C THR A 182 2.94 -11.18 -0.63
N PRO A 183 3.46 -12.30 -1.17
CA PRO A 183 4.84 -12.37 -1.66
C PRO A 183 5.13 -11.38 -2.78
N GLU A 184 4.10 -10.94 -3.53
CA GLU A 184 4.22 -10.02 -4.66
C GLU A 184 4.75 -8.62 -4.28
N TYR A 185 4.62 -8.22 -3.00
CA TYR A 185 5.06 -6.90 -2.51
C TYR A 185 6.25 -7.00 -1.54
N ALA A 186 6.62 -8.20 -1.13
CA ALA A 186 7.68 -8.40 -0.15
C ALA A 186 9.02 -7.85 -0.63
N SER A 187 9.83 -7.26 0.23
CA SER A 187 11.17 -6.80 -0.09
C SER A 187 12.16 -7.97 -0.26
N PRO A 188 13.29 -7.80 -0.97
CA PRO A 188 14.33 -8.84 -1.12
C PRO A 188 14.74 -9.44 0.23
N GLU A 189 15.02 -8.61 1.22
CA GLU A 189 15.41 -9.03 2.57
C GLU A 189 14.32 -9.80 3.30
N GLN A 190 13.03 -9.54 2.98
CA GLN A 190 11.92 -10.34 3.50
C GLN A 190 11.89 -11.74 2.88
N VAL A 191 12.10 -11.84 1.58
CA VAL A 191 12.13 -13.12 0.85
C VAL A 191 13.31 -13.97 1.31
N GLU A 192 14.47 -13.34 1.53
CA GLU A 192 15.69 -14.02 1.96
C GLU A 192 15.75 -14.28 3.47
N GLY A 193 14.77 -13.81 4.27
CA GLY A 193 14.78 -13.95 5.73
C GLY A 193 15.93 -13.19 6.41
N ARG A 194 16.41 -12.12 5.77
CA ARG A 194 17.42 -11.22 6.35
C ARG A 194 16.79 -10.29 7.41
N ARG A 195 17.64 -9.64 8.21
CA ARG A 195 17.16 -8.64 9.18
C ARG A 195 16.44 -7.50 8.46
N LEU A 196 15.23 -7.19 8.94
CA LEU A 196 14.38 -6.15 8.40
C LEU A 196 14.58 -4.83 9.14
N ASP A 197 14.48 -3.73 8.39
CA ASP A 197 14.31 -2.40 8.93
C ASP A 197 13.21 -1.64 8.16
N HIS A 198 12.98 -0.38 8.52
CA HIS A 198 11.95 0.47 7.94
C HIS A 198 12.06 0.66 6.41
N ARG A 199 13.24 0.41 5.82
CA ARG A 199 13.47 0.50 4.36
C ARG A 199 12.84 -0.67 3.60
N SER A 200 12.46 -1.74 4.29
CA SER A 200 11.67 -2.83 3.72
C SER A 200 10.27 -2.34 3.32
N ASP A 201 9.64 -1.50 4.17
CA ASP A 201 8.35 -0.88 3.86
C ASP A 201 8.46 0.07 2.66
N LEU A 202 9.57 0.80 2.53
CA LEU A 202 9.80 1.70 1.39
C LEU A 202 9.94 0.94 0.07
N TYR A 203 10.57 -0.25 0.09
CA TYR A 203 10.58 -1.13 -1.09
C TYR A 203 9.17 -1.57 -1.48
N SER A 204 8.38 -2.09 -0.53
CA SER A 204 7.00 -2.53 -0.76
C SER A 204 6.11 -1.37 -1.23
N LEU A 205 6.34 -0.15 -0.73
CA LEU A 205 5.70 1.07 -1.24
C LEU A 205 6.12 1.37 -2.68
N GLY A 206 7.37 1.10 -3.05
CA GLY A 206 7.86 1.21 -4.42
C GLY A 206 7.15 0.26 -5.38
N VAL A 207 6.92 -1.00 -4.97
CA VAL A 207 6.12 -1.98 -5.73
C VAL A 207 4.69 -1.48 -5.89
N THR A 208 4.09 -0.99 -4.80
CA THR A 208 2.74 -0.42 -4.80
C THR A 208 2.65 0.78 -5.75
N TYR A 209 3.57 1.74 -5.67
CA TYR A 209 3.57 2.93 -6.53
C TYR A 209 3.73 2.59 -8.01
N TYR A 210 4.62 1.64 -8.32
CA TYR A 210 4.76 1.11 -9.68
C TYR A 210 3.43 0.57 -10.20
N GLN A 211 2.73 -0.25 -9.40
CA GLN A 211 1.46 -0.84 -9.79
C GLN A 211 0.36 0.22 -9.94
N LEU A 212 0.28 1.21 -9.05
CA LEU A 212 -0.68 2.30 -9.15
C LEU A 212 -0.55 3.06 -10.48
N LEU A 213 0.68 3.26 -10.97
CA LEU A 213 0.98 3.99 -12.20
C LEU A 213 0.80 3.15 -13.45
N SER A 214 1.24 1.89 -13.43
CA SER A 214 1.30 1.02 -14.62
C SER A 214 0.12 0.05 -14.75
N GLY A 215 -0.59 -0.24 -13.64
CA GLY A 215 -1.59 -1.29 -13.56
C GLY A 215 -1.01 -2.71 -13.48
N THR A 216 0.31 -2.86 -13.41
CA THR A 216 1.00 -4.18 -13.35
C THR A 216 2.08 -4.19 -12.28
N LEU A 217 2.50 -5.38 -11.87
CA LEU A 217 3.63 -5.53 -10.96
C LEU A 217 4.98 -5.38 -11.68
N PRO A 218 6.06 -4.93 -10.99
CA PRO A 218 7.38 -4.74 -11.59
C PRO A 218 8.10 -6.05 -11.93
N PHE A 219 7.68 -7.16 -11.31
CA PHE A 219 8.18 -8.50 -11.60
C PHE A 219 7.01 -9.36 -12.06
N LEU A 220 7.20 -10.08 -13.17
CA LEU A 220 6.19 -10.96 -13.73
C LEU A 220 6.62 -12.41 -13.50
N GLY A 221 5.66 -13.29 -13.18
CA GLY A 221 5.88 -14.71 -12.95
C GLY A 221 4.56 -15.47 -12.99
N GLU A 222 4.65 -16.78 -13.11
CA GLU A 222 3.48 -17.68 -13.13
C GLU A 222 2.87 -17.86 -11.73
N SER A 223 3.64 -17.52 -10.68
CA SER A 223 3.19 -17.58 -9.30
C SER A 223 3.71 -16.39 -8.47
N PRO A 224 3.00 -16.02 -7.39
CA PRO A 224 3.48 -15.01 -6.44
C PRO A 224 4.86 -15.30 -5.88
N MET A 225 5.19 -16.57 -5.66
CA MET A 225 6.49 -16.99 -5.15
C MET A 225 7.60 -16.81 -6.18
N GLU A 226 7.34 -17.11 -7.45
CA GLU A 226 8.30 -16.86 -8.53
C GLU A 226 8.63 -15.36 -8.63
N MET A 227 7.59 -14.50 -8.59
CA MET A 227 7.78 -13.06 -8.56
C MET A 227 8.62 -12.60 -7.36
N ALA A 228 8.40 -13.19 -6.20
CA ALA A 228 9.18 -12.92 -5.00
C ALA A 228 10.66 -13.31 -5.15
N ILE A 229 10.93 -14.47 -5.75
CA ILE A 229 12.31 -14.95 -5.99
C ILE A 229 13.00 -14.07 -7.05
N LYS A 230 12.33 -13.71 -8.13
CA LYS A 230 12.90 -12.87 -9.20
C LYS A 230 13.47 -11.57 -8.66
N ARG A 231 12.79 -10.90 -7.74
CA ARG A 231 13.24 -9.61 -7.17
C ARG A 231 14.55 -9.69 -6.37
N THR A 232 14.96 -10.88 -5.95
CA THR A 232 16.27 -11.08 -5.29
C THR A 232 17.41 -11.28 -6.29
N LYS A 233 17.09 -11.56 -7.57
CA LYS A 233 18.05 -11.94 -8.61
C LYS A 233 18.00 -11.06 -9.85
N GLU A 234 16.88 -10.42 -10.13
CA GLU A 234 16.64 -9.69 -11.36
C GLU A 234 16.35 -8.21 -11.06
N LEU A 235 16.56 -7.36 -12.05
CA LEU A 235 16.12 -5.98 -11.99
C LEU A 235 14.63 -5.90 -12.30
N PRO A 236 13.89 -4.97 -11.67
CA PRO A 236 12.49 -4.77 -12.00
C PRO A 236 12.33 -4.28 -13.44
N ARG A 237 11.22 -4.62 -14.08
CA ARG A 237 10.84 -4.03 -15.36
C ARG A 237 10.79 -2.50 -15.20
N PRO A 238 11.53 -1.72 -16.00
CA PRO A 238 11.47 -0.26 -15.93
C PRO A 238 10.04 0.27 -16.07
N LEU A 239 9.67 1.28 -15.28
CA LEU A 239 8.32 1.84 -15.29
C LEU A 239 7.97 2.41 -16.68
N GLU A 240 8.90 3.05 -17.35
CA GLU A 240 8.76 3.59 -18.72
C GLU A 240 8.43 2.50 -19.76
N ASN A 241 8.83 1.26 -19.53
CA ASN A 241 8.51 0.11 -20.39
C ASN A 241 7.11 -0.46 -20.12
N ALA A 242 6.62 -0.32 -18.88
CA ALA A 242 5.28 -0.76 -18.49
C ALA A 242 4.23 0.31 -18.76
N PHE A 243 4.63 1.57 -18.67
CA PHE A 243 3.78 2.74 -18.89
C PHE A 243 4.53 3.77 -19.75
N PRO A 244 4.47 3.66 -21.10
CA PRO A 244 5.02 4.65 -22.01
C PRO A 244 4.43 6.05 -21.74
N GLY A 245 5.28 7.03 -21.55
CA GLY A 245 4.88 8.38 -21.15
C GLY A 245 4.83 8.60 -19.64
N ALA A 246 5.38 7.66 -18.84
CA ALA A 246 5.58 7.88 -17.41
C ALA A 246 6.45 9.12 -17.16
N ASP A 247 6.11 9.90 -16.13
CA ASP A 247 6.91 11.08 -15.71
C ASP A 247 8.30 10.63 -15.27
N ALA A 248 9.34 11.31 -15.76
CA ALA A 248 10.73 10.95 -15.49
C ALA A 248 11.08 10.97 -13.99
N ARG A 249 10.44 11.85 -13.20
CA ARG A 249 10.64 11.91 -11.74
C ARG A 249 10.02 10.68 -11.07
N SER A 250 8.85 10.23 -11.55
CA SER A 250 8.22 8.99 -11.06
C SER A 250 9.09 7.77 -11.35
N CYS A 251 9.67 7.69 -12.56
CA CYS A 251 10.59 6.62 -12.95
C CYS A 251 11.82 6.60 -12.03
N ALA A 252 12.40 7.77 -11.72
CA ALA A 252 13.54 7.89 -10.84
C ALA A 252 13.21 7.47 -9.38
N ILE A 253 12.04 7.88 -8.86
CA ILE A 253 11.57 7.51 -7.52
C ILE A 253 11.36 5.99 -7.44
N VAL A 254 10.62 5.40 -8.38
CA VAL A 254 10.37 3.96 -8.43
C VAL A 254 11.67 3.19 -8.52
N LYS A 255 12.59 3.58 -9.42
CA LYS A 255 13.91 2.95 -9.56
C LYS A 255 14.70 2.96 -8.25
N LYS A 256 14.66 4.07 -7.50
CA LYS A 256 15.35 4.21 -6.22
C LYS A 256 14.68 3.37 -5.12
N LEU A 257 13.35 3.31 -5.06
CA LEU A 257 12.62 2.49 -4.09
C LEU A 257 12.88 0.99 -4.29
N LEU A 258 12.97 0.54 -5.56
CA LEU A 258 13.13 -0.87 -5.93
C LEU A 258 14.58 -1.36 -5.98
N GLN A 259 15.55 -0.62 -5.41
CA GLN A 259 16.92 -1.11 -5.26
C GLN A 259 16.95 -2.34 -4.35
N VAL A 260 17.73 -3.35 -4.74
CA VAL A 260 17.87 -4.60 -3.98
C VAL A 260 18.50 -4.30 -2.61
N GLU A 261 19.59 -3.53 -2.59
CA GLU A 261 20.26 -3.17 -1.35
C GLU A 261 19.58 -2.01 -0.64
N PRO A 262 19.17 -2.17 0.65
CA PRO A 262 18.49 -1.13 1.43
C PRO A 262 19.27 0.19 1.51
N SER A 263 20.61 0.15 1.47
CA SER A 263 21.47 1.35 1.51
C SER A 263 21.33 2.23 0.25
N GLN A 264 20.88 1.67 -0.86
CA GLN A 264 20.69 2.37 -2.14
C GLN A 264 19.27 2.94 -2.30
N ARG A 265 18.36 2.62 -1.37
CA ARG A 265 16.99 3.15 -1.34
C ARG A 265 16.92 4.54 -0.68
N TYR A 266 15.72 5.10 -0.57
CA TYR A 266 15.47 6.18 0.38
C TYR A 266 15.80 5.70 1.79
N GLN A 267 16.52 6.52 2.55
CA GLN A 267 16.92 6.13 3.91
C GLN A 267 15.83 6.41 4.95
N ASN A 268 14.83 7.19 4.60
CA ASN A 268 13.63 7.43 5.40
C ASN A 268 12.46 7.86 4.50
N ALA A 269 11.24 7.76 5.02
CA ALA A 269 10.03 8.13 4.29
C ALA A 269 9.93 9.65 4.05
N THR A 270 10.56 10.49 4.88
CA THR A 270 10.51 11.95 4.75
C THR A 270 11.24 12.42 3.48
N ASP A 271 12.35 11.80 3.12
CA ASP A 271 13.07 12.11 1.89
C ASP A 271 12.25 11.70 0.65
N LEU A 272 11.57 10.55 0.70
CA LEU A 272 10.63 10.14 -0.33
C LEU A 272 9.47 11.15 -0.49
N ILE A 273 8.89 11.62 0.61
CA ILE A 273 7.80 12.61 0.59
C ILE A 273 8.23 13.89 -0.14
N ARG A 274 9.45 14.38 0.09
CA ARG A 274 9.96 15.57 -0.60
C ARG A 274 9.98 15.40 -2.13
N ASP A 275 10.44 14.24 -2.59
CA ASP A 275 10.50 13.96 -4.03
C ASP A 275 9.09 13.81 -4.64
N LEU A 276 8.15 13.17 -3.91
CA LEU A 276 6.75 13.07 -4.33
C LEU A 276 6.06 14.45 -4.36
N ASP A 277 6.35 15.32 -3.40
CA ASP A 277 5.82 16.69 -3.34
C ASP A 277 6.27 17.52 -4.57
N LEU A 278 7.46 17.26 -5.14
CA LEU A 278 7.90 17.92 -6.36
C LEU A 278 7.07 17.50 -7.58
N ILE A 279 6.57 16.26 -7.63
CA ILE A 279 5.65 15.82 -8.69
C ILE A 279 4.28 16.50 -8.51
N LEU A 280 3.76 16.53 -7.28
CA LEU A 280 2.44 17.09 -6.98
C LEU A 280 2.36 18.61 -7.23
N LYS A 281 3.45 19.33 -7.03
CA LYS A 281 3.54 20.78 -7.33
C LYS A 281 3.57 21.09 -8.84
N GLY A 282 3.76 20.07 -9.68
CA GLY A 282 3.90 20.28 -11.13
C GLY A 282 5.28 20.81 -11.53
N PRO A 283 5.50 21.13 -12.83
CA PRO A 283 6.69 21.84 -13.25
C PRO A 283 6.71 23.21 -12.58
N ALA A 284 7.87 23.63 -12.06
CA ALA A 284 8.04 24.96 -11.50
C ALA A 284 7.56 25.99 -12.55
N GLU A 285 6.63 26.87 -12.17
CA GLU A 285 6.29 28.03 -12.99
C GLU A 285 7.58 28.83 -13.26
N GLY A 286 8.16 28.66 -14.44
CA GLY A 286 9.43 29.33 -14.79
C GLY A 286 10.25 28.64 -15.87
N ALA A 287 9.95 27.38 -16.25
CA ALA A 287 10.69 26.67 -17.31
C ALA A 287 9.91 26.58 -18.65
N ALA A 288 8.99 27.49 -18.89
CA ALA A 288 8.49 27.76 -20.22
C ALA A 288 9.54 28.63 -20.99
N GLY A 289 10.73 28.04 -21.20
CA GLY A 289 11.73 28.60 -22.09
C GLY A 289 11.15 28.73 -23.49
N GLN A 290 11.08 29.97 -23.93
CA GLN A 290 10.70 30.44 -25.23
C GLN A 290 11.28 29.54 -26.32
N VAL A 291 10.47 28.67 -26.92
CA VAL A 291 10.74 28.19 -28.26
C VAL A 291 10.29 29.29 -29.19
N GLN A 292 11.19 30.25 -29.45
CA GLN A 292 11.04 31.19 -30.57
C GLN A 292 11.13 30.37 -31.85
N THR A 293 9.98 30.08 -32.42
CA THR A 293 9.88 29.59 -33.80
C THR A 293 10.20 30.75 -34.73
N THR A 294 11.45 30.89 -35.10
CA THR A 294 11.88 31.79 -36.17
C THR A 294 11.37 31.21 -37.49
N ARG A 295 10.15 31.57 -37.87
CA ARG A 295 9.68 31.42 -39.26
C ARG A 295 10.40 32.44 -40.10
N LYS A 296 11.42 31.99 -40.81
CA LYS A 296 12.04 32.72 -41.93
C LYS A 296 11.03 32.75 -43.08
N ILE A 297 10.41 33.92 -43.31
CA ILE A 297 9.58 34.16 -44.49
C ILE A 297 10.57 34.48 -45.59
N GLU A 298 10.82 33.55 -46.51
CA GLU A 298 11.46 33.84 -47.78
C GLU A 298 10.42 34.47 -48.73
N ASN A 299 10.52 35.78 -48.92
CA ASN A 299 9.80 36.50 -49.98
C ASN A 299 10.40 36.09 -51.30
N VAL A 300 9.71 35.25 -52.06
CA VAL A 300 9.98 35.03 -53.47
C VAL A 300 9.24 36.14 -54.27
N LEU A 301 9.97 37.14 -54.72
CA LEU A 301 9.51 38.14 -55.68
C LEU A 301 9.35 37.46 -57.06
N VAL A 302 8.12 37.27 -57.48
CA VAL A 302 7.79 36.89 -58.86
C VAL A 302 7.65 38.22 -59.72
N ALA A 303 8.56 38.48 -60.65
CA ALA A 303 8.46 39.56 -61.57
C ALA A 303 7.44 39.23 -62.68
N PRO A 304 6.68 40.22 -63.18
CA PRO A 304 5.69 39.98 -64.23
C PRO A 304 6.37 39.94 -65.62
N LYS A 305 6.06 38.89 -66.37
CA LYS A 305 6.43 38.83 -67.82
C LYS A 305 5.54 39.75 -68.61
N SER A 306 6.13 40.78 -69.28
CA SER A 306 5.51 41.57 -70.31
C SER A 306 5.31 40.76 -71.58
N ARG A 307 4.12 40.88 -72.15
CA ARG A 307 3.81 40.42 -73.52
C ARG A 307 4.43 41.34 -74.56
N ARG A 308 5.06 40.74 -75.53
CA ARG A 308 4.91 41.03 -76.93
C ARG A 308 4.96 39.72 -77.71
#